data_0e430bfaa68b8e74ab984f2a947b1921
#
_entry.id   0e430bfaa68b8e74ab984f2a947b1921
#
_cell.length_a   1.000
_cell.length_b   1.000
_cell.length_c   1.000
_cell.angle_alpha   90.00
_cell.angle_beta   90.00
_cell.angle_gamma   90.00
#
_symmetry.space_group_name_H-M   'P 1'
#
loop_
_entity.id
_entity.type
_entity.pdbx_description
1 polymer ?
#
loop_
_entity_poly.entity_id
_entity_poly.type
_entity_poly.pdbx_seq_one_letter_code
_entity_poly.pdbx_strand_id
1 'polypeptide(L)'
;NPKVGMALTALAGPLSNVLLALLSVFAYCLTFFLAPIKTQMMWVGYLDPGGALYYLIDFFYVLTLLNTGLAVFNLIPISPLDGSKILAIILPDAAYLKLMRYERYGMLILIGLLFLNLLDKPLAFLQGGLLDGLMAVAEPLARAIAGA
;
A
#
# COMPACT_ATOMS: atom_id res chain seq x y z
N ASN A 1 22.74 -17.48 -5.99
CA ASN A 1 22.29 -16.86 -7.24
C ASN A 1 22.02 -15.36 -6.97
N PRO A 2 22.85 -14.44 -7.51
CA PRO A 2 22.76 -13.01 -7.20
C PRO A 2 21.40 -12.40 -7.58
N LYS A 3 20.72 -12.90 -8.62
CA LYS A 3 19.38 -12.44 -9.01
C LYS A 3 18.34 -12.71 -7.91
N VAL A 4 18.39 -13.91 -7.30
CA VAL A 4 17.47 -14.28 -6.22
C VAL A 4 17.70 -13.41 -5.00
N GLY A 5 18.96 -13.14 -4.63
CA GLY A 5 19.29 -12.25 -3.52
C GLY A 5 18.75 -10.83 -3.73
N MET A 6 18.97 -10.27 -4.93
CA MET A 6 18.45 -8.94 -5.29
C MET A 6 16.93 -8.86 -5.19
N ALA A 7 16.23 -9.87 -5.68
CA ALA A 7 14.78 -9.83 -5.68
C ALA A 7 14.17 -10.08 -4.29
N LEU A 8 14.80 -10.91 -3.44
CA LEU A 8 14.40 -11.06 -2.04
C LEU A 8 14.55 -9.73 -1.29
N THR A 9 15.64 -9.01 -1.52
CA THR A 9 15.84 -7.66 -0.95
C THR A 9 14.79 -6.67 -1.48
N ALA A 10 14.48 -6.74 -2.78
CA ALA A 10 13.47 -5.88 -3.39
C ALA A 10 12.03 -6.19 -2.89
N LEU A 11 11.71 -7.45 -2.58
CA LEU A 11 10.43 -7.83 -1.99
C LEU A 11 10.25 -7.30 -0.56
N ALA A 12 11.35 -7.11 0.18
CA ALA A 12 11.29 -6.63 1.56
C ALA A 12 10.60 -5.25 1.67
N GLY A 13 10.78 -4.35 0.69
CA GLY A 13 10.14 -3.04 0.64
C GLY A 13 8.61 -3.14 0.58
N PRO A 14 8.03 -3.71 -0.48
CA PRO A 14 6.60 -3.92 -0.58
C PRO A 14 6.00 -4.71 0.59
N LEU A 15 6.67 -5.77 1.06
CA LEU A 15 6.19 -6.59 2.18
C LEU A 15 6.17 -5.81 3.50
N SER A 16 7.17 -4.97 3.78
CA SER A 16 7.16 -4.11 4.98
C SER A 16 6.01 -3.12 4.94
N ASN A 17 5.72 -2.53 3.76
CA ASN A 17 4.59 -1.64 3.60
C ASN A 17 3.24 -2.37 3.78
N VAL A 18 3.09 -3.60 3.27
CA VAL A 18 1.89 -4.42 3.53
C VAL A 18 1.73 -4.73 5.02
N LEU A 19 2.82 -5.07 5.71
CA LEU A 19 2.80 -5.32 7.15
C LEU A 19 2.40 -4.07 7.94
N LEU A 20 3.00 -2.92 7.61
CA LEU A 20 2.64 -1.64 8.22
C LEU A 20 1.19 -1.25 7.92
N ALA A 21 0.70 -1.49 6.70
CA ALA A 21 -0.69 -1.29 6.34
C ALA A 21 -1.63 -2.18 7.18
N LEU A 22 -1.28 -3.45 7.38
CA LEU A 22 -2.06 -4.38 8.21
C LEU A 22 -2.13 -3.91 9.67
N LEU A 23 -1.01 -3.49 10.24
CA LEU A 23 -0.97 -2.95 11.61
C LEU A 23 -1.77 -1.65 11.72
N SER A 24 -1.66 -0.78 10.72
CA SER A 24 -2.36 0.51 10.70
C SER A 24 -3.87 0.34 10.54
N VAL A 25 -4.33 -0.53 9.64
CA VAL A 25 -5.77 -0.79 9.45
C VAL A 25 -6.37 -1.48 10.67
N PHE A 26 -5.62 -2.36 11.32
CA PHE A 26 -6.07 -2.96 12.58
C PHE A 26 -6.22 -1.91 13.68
N ALA A 27 -5.23 -1.02 13.84
CA ALA A 27 -5.30 0.10 14.77
C ALA A 27 -6.44 1.07 14.43
N TYR A 28 -6.67 1.34 13.13
CA TYR A 28 -7.83 2.12 12.66
C TYR A 28 -9.14 1.48 13.10
N CYS A 29 -9.37 0.20 12.79
CA CYS A 29 -10.59 -0.51 13.15
C CYS A 29 -10.79 -0.56 14.67
N LEU A 30 -9.72 -0.85 15.42
CA LEU A 30 -9.79 -0.92 16.88
C LEU A 30 -10.13 0.44 17.49
N THR A 31 -9.46 1.52 17.08
CA THR A 31 -9.76 2.87 17.56
C THR A 31 -11.16 3.32 17.19
N PHE A 32 -11.62 2.96 15.98
CA PHE A 32 -12.97 3.27 15.52
C PHE A 32 -14.04 2.57 16.36
N PHE A 33 -13.92 1.26 16.59
CA PHE A 33 -14.92 0.50 17.37
C PHE A 33 -14.90 0.81 18.86
N LEU A 34 -13.75 1.17 19.43
CA LEU A 34 -13.64 1.62 20.82
C LEU A 34 -14.09 3.07 21.01
N ALA A 35 -14.19 3.84 19.93
CA ALA A 35 -14.59 5.24 20.00
C ALA A 35 -16.07 5.40 20.38
N PRO A 36 -16.43 6.44 21.16
CA PRO A 36 -17.82 6.79 21.40
C PRO A 36 -18.57 6.99 20.07
N ILE A 37 -19.85 6.61 20.04
CA ILE A 37 -20.69 6.72 18.83
C ILE A 37 -20.66 8.13 18.21
N LYS A 38 -20.56 9.18 19.05
CA LYS A 38 -20.41 10.55 18.57
C LYS A 38 -19.17 10.73 17.71
N THR A 39 -18.03 10.16 18.12
CA THR A 39 -16.77 10.24 17.36
C THR A 39 -16.85 9.44 16.07
N GLN A 40 -17.47 8.26 16.08
CA GLN A 40 -17.73 7.47 14.89
C GLN A 40 -18.60 8.25 13.89
N MET A 41 -19.67 8.92 14.37
CA MET A 41 -20.52 9.77 13.52
C MET A 41 -19.78 10.98 12.95
N MET A 42 -18.84 11.56 13.68
CA MET A 42 -17.95 12.61 13.18
C MET A 42 -17.07 12.08 12.03
N TRP A 43 -16.47 10.91 12.21
CA TRP A 43 -15.59 10.30 11.21
C TRP A 43 -16.33 9.98 9.91
N VAL A 44 -17.55 9.42 9.99
CA VAL A 44 -18.35 9.12 8.79
C VAL A 44 -19.10 10.33 8.21
N GLY A 45 -18.84 11.55 8.72
CA GLY A 45 -19.33 12.80 8.14
C GLY A 45 -20.72 13.23 8.59
N TYR A 46 -21.29 12.63 9.62
CA TYR A 46 -22.59 13.05 10.19
C TYR A 46 -22.49 14.22 11.16
N LEU A 47 -21.30 14.50 11.70
CA LEU A 47 -21.04 15.59 12.63
C LEU A 47 -19.74 16.31 12.25
N ASP A 48 -19.59 17.56 12.72
CA ASP A 48 -18.36 18.31 12.49
C ASP A 48 -17.15 17.61 13.13
N PRO A 49 -16.00 17.53 12.41
CA PRO A 49 -14.82 16.88 12.94
C PRO A 49 -14.26 17.61 14.16
N GLY A 50 -13.80 16.84 15.16
CA GLY A 50 -13.16 17.40 16.35
C GLY A 50 -12.79 16.37 17.40
N GLY A 51 -11.80 16.75 18.23
CA GLY A 51 -11.32 15.91 19.32
C GLY A 51 -10.15 15.00 18.93
N ALA A 52 -9.30 14.69 19.93
CA ALA A 52 -8.07 13.91 19.73
C ALA A 52 -8.34 12.52 19.12
N LEU A 53 -9.43 11.88 19.51
CA LEU A 53 -9.77 10.52 19.06
C LEU A 53 -10.19 10.50 17.58
N TYR A 54 -10.87 11.55 17.10
CA TYR A 54 -11.16 11.72 15.68
C TYR A 54 -9.86 11.75 14.85
N TYR A 55 -8.91 12.59 15.24
CA TYR A 55 -7.63 12.70 14.55
C TYR A 55 -6.77 11.43 14.64
N LEU A 56 -6.92 10.65 15.70
CA LEU A 56 -6.23 9.37 15.83
C LEU A 56 -6.79 8.33 14.84
N ILE A 57 -8.10 8.26 14.67
CA ILE A 57 -8.76 7.43 13.66
C ILE A 57 -8.30 7.84 12.27
N ASP A 58 -8.32 9.14 11.96
CA ASP A 58 -7.88 9.71 10.68
C ASP A 58 -6.41 9.38 10.41
N PHE A 59 -5.55 9.53 11.39
CA PHE A 59 -4.12 9.21 11.29
C PHE A 59 -3.89 7.74 10.86
N PHE A 60 -4.53 6.78 11.53
CA PHE A 60 -4.36 5.37 11.18
C PHE A 60 -4.97 5.03 9.82
N TYR A 61 -6.08 5.65 9.45
CA TYR A 61 -6.66 5.50 8.12
C TYR A 61 -5.72 6.01 7.03
N VAL A 62 -5.21 7.22 7.15
CA VAL A 62 -4.25 7.81 6.21
C VAL A 62 -2.97 6.97 6.15
N LEU A 63 -2.46 6.51 7.28
CA LEU A 63 -1.27 5.65 7.34
C LEU A 63 -1.50 4.33 6.59
N THR A 64 -2.70 3.75 6.68
CA THR A 64 -3.09 2.57 5.91
C THR A 64 -3.08 2.85 4.41
N LEU A 65 -3.70 3.97 3.98
CA LEU A 65 -3.73 4.35 2.57
C LEU A 65 -2.33 4.60 2.00
N LEU A 66 -1.46 5.26 2.74
CA LEU A 66 -0.08 5.51 2.32
C LEU A 66 0.70 4.21 2.16
N ASN A 67 0.61 3.31 3.12
CA ASN A 67 1.37 2.05 3.06
C ASN A 67 0.83 1.09 2.01
N THR A 68 -0.49 0.99 1.81
CA THR A 68 -1.07 0.21 0.70
C THR A 68 -0.67 0.79 -0.66
N GLY A 69 -0.70 2.12 -0.81
CA GLY A 69 -0.26 2.81 -2.00
C GLY A 69 1.23 2.56 -2.30
N LEU A 70 2.10 2.70 -1.29
CA LEU A 70 3.54 2.43 -1.43
C LEU A 70 3.83 0.97 -1.75
N ALA A 71 3.12 0.02 -1.14
CA ALA A 71 3.27 -1.40 -1.46
C ALA A 71 2.98 -1.69 -2.93
N VAL A 72 1.84 -1.21 -3.43
CA VAL A 72 1.43 -1.40 -4.83
C VAL A 72 2.34 -0.63 -5.79
N PHE A 73 2.69 0.61 -5.47
CA PHE A 73 3.58 1.42 -6.30
C PHE A 73 4.96 0.78 -6.47
N ASN A 74 5.55 0.25 -5.40
CA ASN A 74 6.85 -0.41 -5.44
C ASN A 74 6.84 -1.73 -6.22
N LEU A 75 5.68 -2.34 -6.47
CA LEU A 75 5.54 -3.53 -7.32
C LEU A 75 5.48 -3.23 -8.81
N ILE A 76 5.40 -1.95 -9.24
CA ILE A 76 5.44 -1.58 -10.65
C ILE A 76 6.77 -2.05 -11.26
N PRO A 77 6.74 -2.79 -12.40
CA PRO A 77 7.93 -3.37 -12.99
C PRO A 77 8.75 -2.36 -13.82
N ILE A 78 8.93 -1.16 -13.29
CA ILE A 78 9.68 -0.05 -13.94
C ILE A 78 10.77 0.43 -12.98
N SER A 79 12.03 0.45 -13.45
CA SER A 79 13.13 1.04 -12.68
C SER A 79 12.90 2.56 -12.46
N PRO A 80 13.17 3.12 -11.25
CA PRO A 80 13.98 2.55 -10.16
C PRO A 80 13.19 1.74 -9.10
N LEU A 81 11.93 1.37 -9.34
CA LEU A 81 11.08 0.68 -8.37
C LEU A 81 11.51 -0.78 -8.16
N ASP A 82 11.18 -1.32 -6.98
CA ASP A 82 11.58 -2.67 -6.58
C ASP A 82 10.95 -3.77 -7.47
N GLY A 83 9.77 -3.50 -8.04
CA GLY A 83 9.10 -4.38 -9.01
C GLY A 83 9.94 -4.72 -10.22
N SER A 84 10.83 -3.84 -10.67
CA SER A 84 11.75 -4.11 -11.77
C SER A 84 12.76 -5.21 -11.43
N LYS A 85 13.23 -5.26 -10.18
CA LYS A 85 14.16 -6.28 -9.68
C LYS A 85 13.45 -7.62 -9.46
N ILE A 86 12.18 -7.59 -9.04
CA ILE A 86 11.34 -8.78 -8.92
C ILE A 86 11.10 -9.39 -10.30
N LEU A 87 10.77 -8.56 -11.30
CA LEU A 87 10.60 -8.98 -12.68
C LEU A 87 11.88 -9.65 -13.25
N ALA A 88 13.05 -9.21 -12.82
CA ALA A 88 14.35 -9.75 -13.25
C ALA A 88 14.52 -11.25 -12.97
N ILE A 89 13.85 -11.83 -11.95
CA ILE A 89 13.90 -13.28 -11.68
C ILE A 89 13.14 -14.06 -12.76
N ILE A 90 12.01 -13.54 -13.20
CA ILE A 90 11.10 -14.22 -14.12
C ILE A 90 11.64 -14.16 -15.55
N LEU A 91 12.48 -13.16 -15.84
CA LEU A 91 13.01 -12.94 -17.18
C LEU A 91 14.20 -13.85 -17.50
N PRO A 92 14.25 -14.44 -18.72
CA PRO A 92 15.46 -15.05 -19.25
C PRO A 92 16.62 -14.06 -19.29
N ASP A 93 17.89 -14.56 -19.20
CA ASP A 93 19.08 -13.71 -19.13
C ASP A 93 19.19 -12.69 -20.28
N ALA A 94 18.82 -13.08 -21.50
CA ALA A 94 18.84 -12.20 -22.66
C ALA A 94 17.83 -11.03 -22.53
N ALA A 95 16.64 -11.28 -21.96
CA ALA A 95 15.62 -10.25 -21.72
C ALA A 95 16.02 -9.35 -20.53
N TYR A 96 16.60 -9.94 -19.47
CA TYR A 96 17.14 -9.20 -18.34
C TYR A 96 18.23 -8.20 -18.75
N LEU A 97 19.19 -8.63 -19.58
CA LEU A 97 20.24 -7.75 -20.10
C LEU A 97 19.69 -6.58 -20.93
N LYS A 98 18.61 -6.83 -21.69
CA LYS A 98 17.90 -5.74 -22.38
C LYS A 98 17.25 -4.78 -21.42
N LEU A 99 16.54 -5.30 -20.40
CA LEU A 99 15.89 -4.48 -19.37
C LEU A 99 16.90 -3.58 -18.66
N MET A 100 18.04 -4.12 -18.23
CA MET A 100 19.14 -3.34 -17.60
C MET A 100 19.65 -2.21 -18.50
N ARG A 101 19.70 -2.43 -19.81
CA ARG A 101 20.14 -1.41 -20.76
C ARG A 101 19.20 -0.21 -20.82
N TYR A 102 17.89 -0.44 -20.59
CA TYR A 102 16.87 0.58 -20.57
C TYR A 102 16.60 1.16 -19.16
N GLU A 103 17.23 0.63 -18.12
CA GLU A 103 17.06 1.05 -16.73
C GLU A 103 17.25 2.56 -16.55
N ARG A 104 18.23 3.16 -17.22
CA ARG A 104 18.49 4.61 -17.20
C ARG A 104 17.31 5.47 -17.68
N TYR A 105 16.39 4.91 -18.49
CA TYR A 105 15.20 5.59 -18.96
C TYR A 105 13.96 5.30 -18.10
N GLY A 106 14.05 4.36 -17.16
CA GLY A 106 12.93 3.92 -16.34
C GLY A 106 12.27 5.07 -15.57
N MET A 107 13.08 5.96 -15.00
CA MET A 107 12.58 7.14 -14.29
C MET A 107 11.80 8.09 -15.22
N LEU A 108 12.29 8.32 -16.44
CA LEU A 108 11.60 9.17 -17.43
C LEU A 108 10.29 8.54 -17.90
N ILE A 109 10.30 7.22 -18.11
CA ILE A 109 9.10 6.46 -18.48
C ILE A 109 8.08 6.52 -17.35
N LEU A 110 8.50 6.32 -16.10
CA LEU A 110 7.62 6.39 -14.92
C LEU A 110 6.99 7.76 -14.78
N ILE A 111 7.78 8.83 -14.88
CA ILE A 111 7.29 10.21 -14.83
C ILE A 111 6.29 10.48 -15.96
N GLY A 112 6.59 10.03 -17.17
CA GLY A 112 5.68 10.16 -18.32
C GLY A 112 4.34 9.46 -18.11
N LEU A 113 4.36 8.22 -17.58
CA LEU A 113 3.14 7.45 -17.27
C LEU A 113 2.30 8.10 -16.18
N LEU A 114 2.95 8.66 -15.14
CA LEU A 114 2.27 9.41 -14.08
C LEU A 114 1.67 10.72 -14.62
N PHE A 115 2.42 11.46 -15.42
CA PHE A 115 1.94 12.73 -16.01
C PHE A 115 0.75 12.52 -16.94
N LEU A 116 0.70 11.39 -17.65
CA LEU A 116 -0.41 11.01 -18.53
C LEU A 116 -1.57 10.34 -17.79
N ASN A 117 -1.51 10.20 -16.45
CA ASN A 117 -2.50 9.52 -15.60
C ASN A 117 -2.80 8.07 -16.02
N LEU A 118 -1.85 7.41 -16.71
CA LEU A 118 -2.02 6.04 -17.21
C LEU A 118 -1.94 5.00 -16.10
N LEU A 119 -1.32 5.34 -14.97
CA LEU A 119 -1.16 4.46 -13.81
C LEU A 119 -2.28 4.59 -12.78
N ASP A 120 -3.08 5.65 -12.81
CA ASP A 120 -4.09 5.95 -11.78
C ASP A 120 -5.10 4.82 -11.61
N LYS A 121 -5.71 4.35 -12.71
CA LYS A 121 -6.72 3.28 -12.65
C LYS A 121 -6.14 1.93 -12.22
N PRO A 122 -5.02 1.45 -12.79
CA PRO A 122 -4.38 0.22 -12.34
C PRO A 122 -3.95 0.28 -10.87
N LEU A 123 -3.36 1.39 -10.44
CA LEU A 123 -2.90 1.57 -9.06
C LEU A 123 -4.09 1.60 -8.09
N ALA A 124 -5.13 2.38 -8.40
CA ALA A 124 -6.34 2.45 -7.59
C ALA A 124 -7.04 1.08 -7.47
N PHE A 125 -7.10 0.31 -8.55
CA PHE A 125 -7.67 -1.04 -8.53
C PHE A 125 -6.88 -1.99 -7.64
N LEU A 126 -5.56 -2.02 -7.78
CA LEU A 126 -4.69 -2.89 -6.98
C LEU A 126 -4.67 -2.46 -5.51
N GLN A 127 -4.60 -1.15 -5.24
CA GLN A 127 -4.64 -0.60 -3.88
C GLN A 127 -5.97 -0.90 -3.21
N GLY A 128 -7.10 -0.71 -3.91
CA GLY A 128 -8.43 -1.04 -3.41
C GLY A 128 -8.55 -2.52 -3.04
N GLY A 129 -8.15 -3.43 -3.94
CA GLY A 129 -8.16 -4.86 -3.66
C GLY A 129 -7.26 -5.28 -2.49
N LEU A 130 -6.08 -4.65 -2.34
CA LEU A 130 -5.21 -4.87 -1.19
C LEU A 130 -5.86 -4.36 0.11
N LEU A 131 -6.43 -3.16 0.08
CA LEU A 131 -7.12 -2.56 1.22
C LEU A 131 -8.31 -3.41 1.67
N ASP A 132 -9.14 -3.86 0.73
CA ASP A 132 -10.29 -4.72 1.01
C ASP A 132 -9.86 -6.04 1.66
N GLY A 133 -8.78 -6.65 1.17
CA GLY A 133 -8.20 -7.86 1.75
C GLY A 133 -7.68 -7.65 3.18
N LEU A 134 -7.02 -6.53 3.44
CA LEU A 134 -6.53 -6.18 4.78
C LEU A 134 -7.68 -5.87 5.74
N MET A 135 -8.71 -5.15 5.29
CA MET A 135 -9.92 -4.86 6.07
C MET A 135 -10.68 -6.14 6.42
N ALA A 136 -10.81 -7.07 5.48
CA ALA A 136 -11.48 -8.36 5.72
C ALA A 136 -10.84 -9.17 6.86
N VAL A 137 -9.55 -8.98 7.12
CA VAL A 137 -8.84 -9.61 8.24
C VAL A 137 -8.90 -8.76 9.50
N ALA A 138 -8.67 -7.46 9.39
CA ALA A 138 -8.53 -6.57 10.54
C ALA A 138 -9.86 -6.24 11.23
N GLU A 139 -10.93 -6.03 10.45
CA GLU A 139 -12.22 -5.60 10.97
C GLU A 139 -12.86 -6.62 11.92
N PRO A 140 -13.01 -7.92 11.57
CA PRO A 140 -13.63 -8.89 12.47
C PRO A 140 -12.83 -9.09 13.76
N LEU A 141 -11.49 -9.03 13.68
CA LEU A 141 -10.63 -9.12 14.85
C LEU A 141 -10.81 -7.91 15.78
N ALA A 142 -10.84 -6.72 15.22
CA ALA A 142 -11.02 -5.48 15.98
C ALA A 142 -12.41 -5.43 16.63
N ARG A 143 -13.47 -5.84 15.92
CA ARG A 143 -14.83 -5.96 16.47
C ARG A 143 -14.89 -6.93 17.63
N ALA A 144 -14.30 -8.12 17.48
CA ALA A 144 -14.28 -9.12 18.55
C ALA A 144 -13.59 -8.62 19.83
N ILE A 145 -12.51 -7.84 19.68
CA ILE A 145 -11.77 -7.24 20.81
C ILE A 145 -12.56 -6.08 21.44
N ALA A 146 -13.19 -5.25 20.61
CA ALA A 146 -13.98 -4.10 21.07
C ALA A 146 -15.34 -4.51 21.67
N GLY A 147 -15.81 -5.74 21.48
CA GLY A 147 -17.12 -6.19 21.90
C GLY A 147 -18.27 -5.58 21.10
N ALA A 148 -18.02 -5.22 19.82
CA ALA A 148 -18.93 -4.50 18.93
C ALA A 148 -19.57 -5.42 17.88
#